data_21788b6ef732cda28890ceb053a34c79
#
_entry.id   21788b6ef732cda28890ceb053a34c79
#
_cell.length_a   1.000
_cell.length_b   1.000
_cell.length_c   1.000
_cell.angle_alpha   90.00
_cell.angle_beta   90.00
_cell.angle_gamma   90.00
#
_symmetry.space_group_name_H-M   'P 1'
#
loop_
_entity.id
_entity.type
_entity.pdbx_description
1 polymer ?
#
loop_
_entity_poly.entity_id
_entity_poly.type
_entity_poly.pdbx_seq_one_letter_code
_entity_poly.pdbx_strand_id
1 'polypeptide(L)'
;MKKQNIHPQHRNQVRITGGQLRGRKIQFPDVEGLRPTPDSVRERLFNWLGQDLTGLTVLDLFAGSGALGFESASRHAKTVVMCELNRQAAAMLQQHRQMFQLAQQVQIHAQEALQFLAQTQQRFDIVLLDPPFRWAQWETLFARLGRCLNHEALVYIEAGDFPEIPDYLEEIKRSKAGQGQQRLYCYCAE
;
A
#
# COMPACT_ATOMS: atom_id res chain seq x y z
N MET A 1 -0.38 -6.89 39.11
CA MET A 1 -0.32 -6.72 37.63
C MET A 1 0.42 -5.43 37.31
N LYS A 2 1.66 -5.52 36.80
CA LYS A 2 2.46 -4.33 36.42
C LYS A 2 1.97 -3.82 35.06
N LYS A 3 1.35 -2.64 35.04
CA LYS A 3 1.11 -1.91 33.79
C LYS A 3 2.48 -1.56 33.19
N GLN A 4 2.81 -2.15 32.06
CA GLN A 4 3.96 -1.71 31.27
C GLN A 4 3.68 -0.29 30.78
N ASN A 5 4.42 0.69 31.29
CA ASN A 5 4.46 2.04 30.74
C ASN A 5 5.12 1.98 29.36
N ILE A 6 4.32 1.86 28.32
CA ILE A 6 4.79 2.02 26.94
C ILE A 6 4.97 3.52 26.73
N HIS A 7 6.21 3.97 26.53
CA HIS A 7 6.54 5.37 26.22
C HIS A 7 5.70 5.84 25.01
N PRO A 8 5.10 7.04 25.05
CA PRO A 8 4.25 7.57 23.97
C PRO A 8 4.92 7.63 22.59
N GLN A 9 6.25 7.73 22.56
CA GLN A 9 7.05 7.82 21.32
C GLN A 9 7.09 6.54 20.46
N HIS A 10 6.63 5.37 20.98
CA HIS A 10 6.69 4.10 20.24
C HIS A 10 5.36 3.67 19.61
N ARG A 11 4.28 4.42 19.83
CA ARG A 11 2.94 3.99 19.39
C ARG A 11 2.70 4.11 17.87
N ASN A 12 3.38 5.06 17.21
CA ASN A 12 3.11 5.39 15.79
C ASN A 12 4.36 5.18 14.93
N GLN A 13 4.92 3.98 14.99
CA GLN A 13 6.06 3.57 14.18
C GLN A 13 5.83 2.21 13.57
N VAL A 14 6.27 2.05 12.33
CA VAL A 14 6.33 0.77 11.63
C VAL A 14 7.75 0.58 11.08
N ARG A 15 8.22 -0.66 11.06
CA ARG A 15 9.56 -1.00 10.58
C ARG A 15 9.49 -1.58 9.18
N ILE A 16 10.39 -1.18 8.29
CA ILE A 16 10.60 -1.84 6.99
C ILE A 16 11.22 -3.22 7.21
N THR A 17 10.61 -4.28 6.65
CA THR A 17 10.97 -5.68 6.94
C THR A 17 12.00 -6.26 5.97
N GLY A 18 12.12 -5.73 4.75
CA GLY A 18 13.01 -6.24 3.72
C GLY A 18 13.64 -5.18 2.83
N GLY A 19 14.54 -5.59 1.94
CA GLY A 19 15.21 -4.74 0.97
C GLY A 19 16.29 -3.83 1.56
N GLN A 20 16.68 -2.81 0.79
CA GLN A 20 17.81 -1.90 1.11
C GLN A 20 17.57 -1.01 2.35
N LEU A 21 16.31 -0.77 2.71
CA LEU A 21 15.93 0.03 3.88
C LEU A 21 15.51 -0.84 5.07
N ARG A 22 15.78 -2.15 5.06
CA ARG A 22 15.43 -3.06 6.13
C ARG A 22 15.87 -2.52 7.50
N GLY A 23 14.94 -2.55 8.48
CA GLY A 23 15.16 -2.07 9.84
C GLY A 23 14.91 -0.57 10.03
N ARG A 24 14.80 0.22 8.96
CA ARG A 24 14.41 1.64 9.05
C ARG A 24 13.00 1.75 9.60
N LYS A 25 12.76 2.79 10.38
CA LYS A 25 11.46 3.08 11.00
C LYS A 25 10.76 4.22 10.28
N ILE A 26 9.48 4.02 10.01
CA ILE A 26 8.56 5.01 9.45
C ILE A 26 7.70 5.48 10.63
N GLN A 27 7.68 6.76 10.89
CA GLN A 27 6.74 7.40 11.82
C GLN A 27 5.51 7.88 11.06
N PHE A 28 4.35 7.81 11.70
CA PHE A 28 3.10 8.32 11.14
C PHE A 28 2.30 9.03 12.20
N PRO A 29 1.41 9.99 11.82
CA PRO A 29 0.65 10.77 12.79
C PRO A 29 -0.41 9.93 13.50
N ASP A 30 -0.78 10.34 14.70
CA ASP A 30 -1.91 9.75 15.42
C ASP A 30 -3.22 10.32 14.83
N VAL A 31 -3.67 9.68 13.76
CA VAL A 31 -4.90 10.05 13.05
C VAL A 31 -5.88 8.89 13.14
N GLU A 32 -7.16 9.20 13.40
CA GLU A 32 -8.20 8.19 13.48
C GLU A 32 -8.29 7.36 12.19
N GLY A 33 -8.31 6.04 12.35
CA GLY A 33 -8.37 5.09 11.22
C GLY A 33 -7.02 4.73 10.60
N LEU A 34 -5.93 5.44 10.92
CA LEU A 34 -4.61 5.14 10.42
C LEU A 34 -3.93 4.10 11.32
N ARG A 35 -3.90 2.85 10.84
CA ARG A 35 -3.19 1.74 11.49
C ARG A 35 -2.24 1.11 10.49
N PRO A 36 -0.97 0.88 10.86
CA PRO A 36 -0.05 0.23 9.94
C PRO A 36 -0.41 -1.24 9.80
N THR A 37 -0.31 -1.74 8.57
CA THR A 37 -0.39 -3.17 8.27
C THR A 37 0.66 -3.93 9.07
N PRO A 38 0.32 -4.99 9.83
CA PRO A 38 1.27 -5.74 10.67
C PRO A 38 2.46 -6.29 9.87
N ASP A 39 3.63 -6.42 10.53
CA ASP A 39 4.86 -6.94 9.89
C ASP A 39 4.61 -8.29 9.21
N SER A 40 3.91 -9.23 9.88
CA SER A 40 3.63 -10.56 9.35
C SER A 40 2.72 -10.54 8.09
N VAL A 41 1.83 -9.57 7.99
CA VAL A 41 0.96 -9.40 6.80
C VAL A 41 1.80 -8.85 5.65
N ARG A 42 2.65 -7.85 5.91
CA ARG A 42 3.56 -7.30 4.91
C ARG A 42 4.57 -8.33 4.40
N GLU A 43 5.20 -9.08 5.30
CA GLU A 43 6.13 -10.17 4.91
C GLU A 43 5.43 -11.19 4.02
N ARG A 44 4.19 -11.57 4.34
CA ARG A 44 3.39 -12.48 3.50
C ARG A 44 3.10 -11.86 2.13
N LEU A 45 2.67 -10.61 2.08
CA LEU A 45 2.40 -9.91 0.83
C LEU A 45 3.65 -9.92 -0.07
N PHE A 46 4.79 -9.52 0.45
CA PHE A 46 6.03 -9.47 -0.35
C PHE A 46 6.57 -10.87 -0.69
N ASN A 47 6.26 -11.92 0.09
CA ASN A 47 6.49 -13.31 -0.34
C ASN A 47 5.61 -13.67 -1.55
N TRP A 48 4.37 -13.19 -1.61
CA TRP A 48 3.49 -13.40 -2.76
C TRP A 48 3.96 -12.63 -4.00
N LEU A 49 4.48 -11.41 -3.81
CA LEU A 49 4.96 -10.53 -4.89
C LEU A 49 6.38 -10.90 -5.40
N GLY A 50 7.09 -11.82 -4.74
CA GLY A 50 8.40 -12.32 -5.20
C GLY A 50 9.63 -11.64 -4.56
N GLN A 51 9.47 -10.87 -3.47
CA GLN A 51 10.54 -10.24 -2.66
C GLN A 51 11.37 -9.15 -3.36
N ASP A 52 11.68 -9.28 -4.63
CA ASP A 52 12.41 -8.31 -5.46
C ASP A 52 11.46 -7.73 -6.51
N LEU A 53 11.31 -6.41 -6.50
CA LEU A 53 10.42 -5.67 -7.39
C LEU A 53 11.20 -4.87 -8.45
N THR A 54 12.44 -5.27 -8.75
CA THR A 54 13.28 -4.59 -9.73
C THR A 54 12.57 -4.46 -11.08
N GLY A 55 12.52 -3.24 -11.59
CA GLY A 55 11.87 -2.91 -12.87
C GLY A 55 10.38 -2.63 -12.78
N LEU A 56 9.70 -3.02 -11.69
CA LEU A 56 8.25 -2.89 -11.54
C LEU A 56 7.82 -1.51 -11.06
N THR A 57 6.66 -1.06 -11.53
CA THR A 57 5.98 0.15 -11.10
C THR A 57 4.86 -0.20 -10.11
N VAL A 58 4.83 0.46 -8.96
CA VAL A 58 3.92 0.16 -7.86
C VAL A 58 3.04 1.36 -7.55
N LEU A 59 1.74 1.13 -7.38
CA LEU A 59 0.78 2.09 -6.85
C LEU A 59 0.31 1.64 -5.45
N ASP A 60 0.58 2.45 -4.43
CA ASP A 60 -0.03 2.35 -3.09
C ASP A 60 -1.15 3.39 -3.01
N LEU A 61 -2.38 2.96 -3.29
CA LEU A 61 -3.51 3.87 -3.50
C LEU A 61 -4.09 4.43 -2.20
N PHE A 62 -3.78 3.82 -1.06
CA PHE A 62 -4.21 4.21 0.28
C PHE A 62 -3.02 4.17 1.24
N ALA A 63 -2.03 5.02 1.01
CA ALA A 63 -0.70 4.86 1.58
C ALA A 63 -0.64 4.92 3.12
N GLY A 64 -1.51 5.70 3.76
CA GLY A 64 -1.58 5.78 5.20
C GLY A 64 -0.23 6.07 5.86
N SER A 65 0.30 5.09 6.59
CA SER A 65 1.63 5.17 7.21
C SER A 65 2.79 5.11 6.21
N GLY A 66 2.53 4.70 4.96
CA GLY A 66 3.53 4.46 3.94
C GLY A 66 4.22 3.09 4.03
N ALA A 67 3.75 2.21 4.90
CA ALA A 67 4.42 0.94 5.15
C ALA A 67 4.57 0.09 3.89
N LEU A 68 3.53 -0.03 3.07
CA LEU A 68 3.55 -0.83 1.84
C LEU A 68 4.37 -0.15 0.74
N GLY A 69 4.16 1.14 0.53
CA GLY A 69 4.88 1.90 -0.51
C GLY A 69 6.38 1.98 -0.24
N PHE A 70 6.82 2.29 0.98
CA PHE A 70 8.25 2.31 1.30
C PHE A 70 8.87 0.92 1.35
N GLU A 71 8.12 -0.10 1.73
CA GLU A 71 8.58 -1.49 1.62
C GLU A 71 8.82 -1.87 0.16
N SER A 72 7.91 -1.47 -0.76
CA SER A 72 8.06 -1.68 -2.20
C SER A 72 9.30 -0.96 -2.75
N ALA A 73 9.52 0.29 -2.36
CA ALA A 73 10.73 1.04 -2.73
C ALA A 73 12.00 0.37 -2.19
N SER A 74 11.97 -0.11 -0.94
CA SER A 74 13.06 -0.84 -0.31
C SER A 74 13.44 -2.12 -1.05
N ARG A 75 12.47 -2.76 -1.71
CA ARG A 75 12.62 -3.99 -2.50
C ARG A 75 12.85 -3.71 -3.98
N HIS A 76 13.43 -2.57 -4.30
CA HIS A 76 13.95 -2.18 -5.62
C HIS A 76 12.89 -1.88 -6.68
N ALA A 77 11.62 -1.61 -6.31
CA ALA A 77 10.64 -1.14 -7.28
C ALA A 77 11.20 0.04 -8.09
N LYS A 78 10.99 0.04 -9.40
CA LYS A 78 11.48 1.11 -10.30
C LYS A 78 10.85 2.46 -9.94
N THR A 79 9.55 2.46 -9.70
CA THR A 79 8.79 3.65 -9.30
C THR A 79 7.69 3.22 -8.34
N VAL A 80 7.50 4.00 -7.28
CA VAL A 80 6.40 3.84 -6.34
C VAL A 80 5.59 5.13 -6.30
N VAL A 81 4.30 5.03 -6.59
CA VAL A 81 3.35 6.13 -6.44
C VAL A 81 2.49 5.86 -5.22
N MET A 82 2.40 6.83 -4.33
CA MET A 82 1.65 6.74 -3.08
C MET A 82 0.59 7.83 -3.05
N CYS A 83 -0.67 7.46 -2.81
CA CYS A 83 -1.78 8.40 -2.62
C CYS A 83 -2.21 8.42 -1.15
N GLU A 84 -2.36 9.60 -0.57
CA GLU A 84 -2.81 9.77 0.80
C GLU A 84 -3.69 11.04 0.89
N LEU A 85 -4.93 10.85 1.36
CA LEU A 85 -5.90 11.94 1.49
C LEU A 85 -5.57 12.87 2.68
N ASN A 86 -5.11 12.29 3.80
CA ASN A 86 -4.79 13.06 4.98
C ASN A 86 -3.50 13.86 4.75
N ARG A 87 -3.62 15.20 4.78
CA ARG A 87 -2.49 16.11 4.51
C ARG A 87 -1.34 15.96 5.50
N GLN A 88 -1.64 15.67 6.78
CA GLN A 88 -0.61 15.49 7.79
C GLN A 88 0.17 14.18 7.55
N ALA A 89 -0.52 13.08 7.23
CA ALA A 89 0.11 11.83 6.84
C ALA A 89 0.94 12.01 5.56
N ALA A 90 0.39 12.63 4.52
CA ALA A 90 1.10 12.91 3.28
C ALA A 90 2.37 13.75 3.50
N ALA A 91 2.34 14.75 4.39
CA ALA A 91 3.52 15.53 4.75
C ALA A 91 4.60 14.67 5.42
N MET A 92 4.23 13.73 6.30
CA MET A 92 5.17 12.79 6.91
C MET A 92 5.75 11.80 5.88
N LEU A 93 4.94 11.33 4.93
CA LEU A 93 5.44 10.53 3.81
C LEU A 93 6.51 11.29 3.01
N GLN A 94 6.31 12.58 2.73
CA GLN A 94 7.31 13.41 2.06
C GLN A 94 8.61 13.55 2.87
N GLN A 95 8.52 13.71 4.20
CA GLN A 95 9.69 13.73 5.07
C GLN A 95 10.48 12.42 5.02
N HIS A 96 9.80 11.26 5.09
CA HIS A 96 10.44 9.96 4.97
C HIS A 96 11.05 9.74 3.58
N ARG A 97 10.37 10.16 2.52
CA ARG A 97 10.91 10.13 1.16
C ARG A 97 12.24 10.87 1.06
N GLN A 98 12.35 12.04 1.67
CA GLN A 98 13.60 12.81 1.72
C GLN A 98 14.66 12.12 2.60
N MET A 99 14.28 11.70 3.81
CA MET A 99 15.16 11.04 4.78
C MET A 99 15.78 9.74 4.21
N PHE A 100 15.01 8.99 3.44
CA PHE A 100 15.46 7.75 2.80
C PHE A 100 16.11 7.95 1.43
N GLN A 101 16.23 9.21 0.96
CA GLN A 101 16.81 9.59 -0.33
C GLN A 101 16.09 8.96 -1.54
N LEU A 102 14.77 8.82 -1.45
CA LEU A 102 13.92 8.17 -2.46
C LEU A 102 13.28 9.16 -3.45
N ALA A 103 13.83 10.38 -3.59
CA ALA A 103 13.22 11.44 -4.38
C ALA A 103 13.01 11.08 -5.87
N GLN A 104 13.86 10.23 -6.43
CA GLN A 104 13.77 9.78 -7.82
C GLN A 104 12.86 8.56 -8.02
N GLN A 105 12.62 7.80 -6.93
CA GLN A 105 11.91 6.52 -6.98
C GLN A 105 10.45 6.64 -6.50
N VAL A 106 10.19 7.51 -5.51
CA VAL A 106 8.88 7.62 -4.85
C VAL A 106 8.20 8.93 -5.18
N GLN A 107 6.95 8.87 -5.62
CA GLN A 107 6.07 10.01 -5.84
C GLN A 107 4.93 9.97 -4.81
N ILE A 108 4.59 11.10 -4.20
CA ILE A 108 3.53 11.19 -3.18
C ILE A 108 2.51 12.21 -3.62
N HIS A 109 1.25 11.80 -3.70
CA HIS A 109 0.10 12.60 -4.07
C HIS A 109 -0.82 12.78 -2.87
N ALA A 110 -0.91 14.03 -2.36
CA ALA A 110 -1.83 14.39 -1.28
C ALA A 110 -3.24 14.61 -1.83
N GLN A 111 -3.92 13.54 -2.26
CA GLN A 111 -5.25 13.58 -2.87
C GLN A 111 -6.03 12.29 -2.65
N GLU A 112 -7.32 12.34 -2.97
CA GLU A 112 -8.25 11.23 -2.88
C GLU A 112 -7.95 10.17 -3.94
N ALA A 113 -8.09 8.88 -3.56
CA ALA A 113 -7.76 7.72 -4.39
C ALA A 113 -8.47 7.70 -5.75
N LEU A 114 -9.80 7.90 -5.76
CA LEU A 114 -10.58 7.90 -7.01
C LEU A 114 -10.28 9.12 -7.89
N GLN A 115 -9.93 10.25 -7.28
CA GLN A 115 -9.49 11.43 -8.01
C GLN A 115 -8.16 11.14 -8.71
N PHE A 116 -7.20 10.51 -8.02
CA PHE A 116 -5.94 10.08 -8.63
C PHE A 116 -6.20 9.15 -9.80
N LEU A 117 -6.98 8.08 -9.61
CA LEU A 117 -7.33 7.16 -10.68
C LEU A 117 -8.01 7.85 -11.88
N ALA A 118 -8.82 8.89 -11.64
CA ALA A 118 -9.49 9.63 -12.71
C ALA A 118 -8.52 10.44 -13.58
N GLN A 119 -7.40 10.89 -13.02
CA GLN A 119 -6.47 11.85 -13.64
C GLN A 119 -5.20 11.20 -14.19
N THR A 120 -4.77 10.07 -13.60
CA THR A 120 -3.50 9.43 -13.97
C THR A 120 -3.54 8.85 -15.37
N GLN A 121 -2.43 8.99 -16.10
CA GLN A 121 -2.13 8.30 -17.36
C GLN A 121 -1.12 7.17 -17.15
N GLN A 122 -0.62 7.00 -15.92
CA GLN A 122 0.35 5.97 -15.59
C GLN A 122 -0.32 4.59 -15.52
N ARG A 123 0.47 3.56 -15.83
CA ARG A 123 0.08 2.16 -15.63
C ARG A 123 1.05 1.51 -14.65
N PHE A 124 0.54 0.52 -13.92
CA PHE A 124 1.25 -0.11 -12.81
C PHE A 124 1.29 -1.62 -12.97
N ASP A 125 2.42 -2.21 -12.55
CA ASP A 125 2.63 -3.65 -12.50
C ASP A 125 2.08 -4.23 -11.19
N ILE A 126 2.05 -3.41 -10.12
CA ILE A 126 1.49 -3.79 -8.83
C ILE A 126 0.62 -2.64 -8.31
N VAL A 127 -0.59 -2.98 -7.86
CA VAL A 127 -1.48 -2.04 -7.17
C VAL A 127 -1.83 -2.60 -5.79
N LEU A 128 -1.63 -1.77 -4.76
CA LEU A 128 -1.91 -2.10 -3.37
C LEU A 128 -3.14 -1.32 -2.92
N LEU A 129 -4.19 -2.05 -2.52
CA LEU A 129 -5.48 -1.52 -2.09
C LEU A 129 -5.74 -1.93 -0.63
N ASP A 130 -5.40 -1.05 0.32
CA ASP A 130 -5.63 -1.21 1.75
C ASP A 130 -6.44 -0.01 2.29
N PRO A 131 -7.70 0.17 1.84
CA PRO A 131 -8.53 1.28 2.25
C PRO A 131 -8.97 1.17 3.72
N PRO A 132 -9.45 2.27 4.35
CA PRO A 132 -10.08 2.20 5.66
C PRO A 132 -11.24 1.19 5.69
N PHE A 133 -11.41 0.44 6.80
CA PHE A 133 -12.35 -0.68 6.91
C PHE A 133 -13.80 -0.40 6.47
N ARG A 134 -14.26 0.85 6.53
CA ARG A 134 -15.62 1.25 6.12
C ARG A 134 -15.68 1.89 4.73
N TRP A 135 -14.57 1.80 3.97
CA TRP A 135 -14.55 2.35 2.63
C TRP A 135 -15.44 1.53 1.69
N ALA A 136 -16.37 2.18 0.98
CA ALA A 136 -17.44 1.50 0.27
C ALA A 136 -17.48 1.79 -1.26
N GLN A 137 -16.51 2.54 -1.81
CA GLN A 137 -16.56 2.99 -3.21
C GLN A 137 -15.86 2.01 -4.17
N TRP A 138 -15.95 0.72 -3.89
CA TRP A 138 -15.26 -0.33 -4.65
C TRP A 138 -15.67 -0.40 -6.12
N GLU A 139 -16.96 -0.30 -6.41
CA GLU A 139 -17.48 -0.31 -7.77
C GLU A 139 -16.84 0.81 -8.63
N THR A 140 -16.84 2.03 -8.11
CA THR A 140 -16.21 3.18 -8.77
C THR A 140 -14.70 3.01 -8.92
N LEU A 141 -14.03 2.40 -7.92
CA LEU A 141 -12.61 2.10 -7.97
C LEU A 141 -12.34 1.13 -9.11
N PHE A 142 -13.02 0.00 -9.14
CA PHE A 142 -12.81 -1.03 -10.15
C PHE A 142 -13.13 -0.54 -11.56
N ALA A 143 -14.17 0.29 -11.73
CA ALA A 143 -14.48 0.91 -13.03
C ALA A 143 -13.33 1.79 -13.57
N ARG A 144 -12.46 2.31 -12.68
CA ARG A 144 -11.32 3.16 -13.06
C ARG A 144 -10.00 2.42 -13.08
N LEU A 145 -9.87 1.32 -12.33
CA LEU A 145 -8.61 0.64 -12.08
C LEU A 145 -8.05 -0.01 -13.34
N GLY A 146 -8.87 -0.72 -14.13
CA GLY A 146 -8.42 -1.52 -15.26
C GLY A 146 -7.52 -0.77 -16.25
N ARG A 147 -7.84 0.51 -16.52
CA ARG A 147 -7.01 1.34 -17.42
C ARG A 147 -5.62 1.68 -16.88
N CYS A 148 -5.42 1.54 -15.57
CA CYS A 148 -4.16 1.84 -14.88
C CYS A 148 -3.30 0.58 -14.67
N LEU A 149 -3.72 -0.58 -15.17
CA LEU A 149 -3.01 -1.84 -15.03
C LEU A 149 -2.19 -2.16 -16.27
N ASN A 150 -0.96 -2.64 -16.06
CA ASN A 150 -0.16 -3.28 -17.09
C ASN A 150 -0.68 -4.72 -17.31
N HIS A 151 -0.30 -5.34 -18.41
CA HIS A 151 -0.58 -6.76 -18.66
C HIS A 151 -0.01 -7.61 -17.52
N GLU A 152 -0.78 -8.58 -17.02
CA GLU A 152 -0.43 -9.42 -15.87
C GLU A 152 -0.15 -8.65 -14.56
N ALA A 153 -0.63 -7.41 -14.43
CA ALA A 153 -0.45 -6.65 -13.20
C ALA A 153 -1.05 -7.38 -11.98
N LEU A 154 -0.39 -7.26 -10.85
CA LEU A 154 -0.83 -7.83 -9.59
C LEU A 154 -1.61 -6.79 -8.78
N VAL A 155 -2.79 -7.16 -8.30
CA VAL A 155 -3.64 -6.31 -7.47
C VAL A 155 -3.84 -6.96 -6.09
N TYR A 156 -3.26 -6.35 -5.07
CA TYR A 156 -3.47 -6.74 -3.68
C TYR A 156 -4.65 -5.99 -3.10
N ILE A 157 -5.54 -6.69 -2.42
CA ILE A 157 -6.69 -6.11 -1.72
C ILE A 157 -6.69 -6.60 -0.27
N GLU A 158 -6.72 -5.67 0.68
CA GLU A 158 -7.02 -5.92 2.08
C GLU A 158 -8.38 -5.30 2.42
N ALA A 159 -9.30 -6.10 2.95
CA ALA A 159 -10.63 -5.65 3.35
C ALA A 159 -11.21 -6.51 4.48
N GLY A 160 -12.08 -5.91 5.30
CA GLY A 160 -12.87 -6.65 6.30
C GLY A 160 -14.00 -7.42 5.62
N ASP A 161 -14.94 -6.67 5.02
CA ASP A 161 -15.95 -7.21 4.12
C ASP A 161 -15.45 -7.07 2.68
N PHE A 162 -15.36 -8.21 1.99
CA PHE A 162 -14.76 -8.24 0.66
C PHE A 162 -15.76 -7.76 -0.39
N PRO A 163 -15.36 -6.85 -1.31
CA PRO A 163 -16.22 -6.37 -2.38
C PRO A 163 -16.48 -7.45 -3.44
N GLU A 164 -17.47 -7.22 -4.29
CA GLU A 164 -17.61 -7.94 -5.54
C GLU A 164 -16.42 -7.61 -6.45
N ILE A 165 -15.75 -8.66 -6.94
CA ILE A 165 -14.53 -8.54 -7.74
C ILE A 165 -14.91 -8.60 -9.22
N PRO A 166 -14.40 -7.66 -10.06
CA PRO A 166 -14.68 -7.68 -11.48
C PRO A 166 -14.00 -8.85 -12.20
N ASP A 167 -14.59 -9.33 -13.29
CA ASP A 167 -14.14 -10.49 -14.06
C ASP A 167 -12.71 -10.36 -14.62
N TYR A 168 -12.21 -9.14 -14.78
CA TYR A 168 -10.84 -8.89 -15.25
C TYR A 168 -9.76 -9.15 -14.18
N LEU A 169 -10.14 -9.52 -12.93
CA LEU A 169 -9.22 -9.87 -11.83
C LEU A 169 -9.40 -11.34 -11.43
N GLU A 170 -8.40 -12.16 -11.71
CA GLU A 170 -8.35 -13.56 -11.30
C GLU A 170 -7.65 -13.70 -9.94
N GLU A 171 -8.30 -14.34 -8.95
CA GLU A 171 -7.70 -14.56 -7.64
C GLU A 171 -6.62 -15.64 -7.68
N ILE A 172 -5.39 -15.28 -7.28
CA ILE A 172 -4.24 -16.20 -7.27
C ILE A 172 -3.75 -16.57 -5.87
N LYS A 173 -3.99 -15.74 -4.85
CA LYS A 173 -3.64 -16.01 -3.46
C LYS A 173 -4.69 -15.44 -2.51
N ARG A 174 -4.90 -16.11 -1.37
CA ARG A 174 -5.71 -15.57 -0.26
C ARG A 174 -5.14 -15.93 1.09
N SER A 175 -5.42 -15.08 2.08
CA SER A 175 -5.13 -15.31 3.49
C SER A 175 -6.10 -14.52 4.37
N LYS A 176 -6.10 -14.83 5.67
CA LYS A 176 -6.84 -14.10 6.68
C LYS A 176 -5.93 -13.81 7.87
N ALA A 177 -5.96 -12.58 8.37
CA ALA A 177 -5.26 -12.18 9.58
C ALA A 177 -6.17 -11.29 10.44
N GLY A 178 -6.56 -11.78 11.62
CA GLY A 178 -7.53 -11.11 12.46
C GLY A 178 -8.89 -10.95 11.77
N GLN A 179 -9.38 -9.72 11.68
CA GLN A 179 -10.62 -9.38 10.98
C GLN A 179 -10.41 -9.05 9.49
N GLY A 180 -9.15 -8.84 9.07
CA GLY A 180 -8.81 -8.52 7.68
C GLY A 180 -8.63 -9.77 6.83
N GLN A 181 -9.15 -9.73 5.61
CA GLN A 181 -8.87 -10.69 4.56
C GLN A 181 -7.88 -10.06 3.59
N GLN A 182 -6.89 -10.83 3.16
CA GLN A 182 -5.90 -10.42 2.17
C GLN A 182 -6.03 -11.33 0.96
N ARG A 183 -6.12 -10.73 -0.21
CA ARG A 183 -6.16 -11.46 -1.49
C ARG A 183 -5.26 -10.80 -2.51
N LEU A 184 -4.67 -11.61 -3.36
CA LEU A 184 -3.87 -11.16 -4.50
C LEU A 184 -4.53 -11.66 -5.78
N TYR A 185 -4.66 -10.77 -6.73
CA TYR A 185 -5.26 -11.01 -8.04
C TYR A 185 -4.25 -10.75 -9.15
N CYS A 186 -4.41 -11.47 -10.25
CA CYS A 186 -3.76 -11.16 -11.51
C CYS A 186 -4.74 -10.46 -12.44
N TYR A 187 -4.31 -9.42 -13.14
CA TYR A 187 -5.09 -8.75 -14.17
C TYR A 187 -5.05 -9.54 -15.47
N CYS A 188 -6.20 -10.07 -15.86
CA CYS A 188 -6.40 -10.77 -17.12
C CYS A 188 -7.08 -9.79 -18.09
N ALA A 189 -6.26 -9.10 -18.92
CA ALA A 189 -6.82 -8.37 -20.06
C ALA A 189 -7.21 -9.36 -21.17
N GLU A 190 -8.46 -9.29 -21.65
CA GLU A 190 -8.82 -9.88 -22.93
C GLU A 190 -8.10 -9.19 -24.09
#